data_ee61ff1d5212102fa13a99808ec232b4
#
_entry.id   ee61ff1d5212102fa13a99808ec232b4
#
_cell.length_a   1.000
_cell.length_b   1.000
_cell.length_c   1.000
_cell.angle_alpha   90.00
_cell.angle_beta   90.00
_cell.angle_gamma   90.00
#
_symmetry.space_group_name_H-M   'P 1'
#
loop_
_entity.id
_entity.type
_entity.pdbx_description
1 polymer ?
#
loop_
_entity_poly.entity_id
_entity_poly.type
_entity_poly.pdbx_seq_one_letter_code
_entity_poly.pdbx_strand_id
1 'polypeptide(L)'
;MKTNQEXDIRPVVNLNKYPLSDRSFINSCRMNINRNGSVVLPDFLTESAVKDLIDESVKNQEHAYYCRQEHSVYILPNDEDLPSDHPRNRLVVSSKGCITDDQIPNDSSLKLLYRSDIFKQFVANVVGEKNLYEYEDKLSSVNIHYASEGQELGWHFDNSSFAVTLLIQQPESGGEFQYIRDFRDTDKEDMNYEGVDKLLKNQISYDTLNMNSGTLVLFRGKNSIHRVTPVEGEKTRILAVLAYNSEPNISLSETSRMTFYGRLD
;
A
#
# COMPACT_ATOMS: atom_id res chain seq x y z
N MET A 1 -12.80 33.51 -9.33
CA MET A 1 -12.28 32.22 -9.79
C MET A 1 -10.89 32.04 -9.19
N LYS A 2 -10.75 31.15 -8.18
CA LYS A 2 -9.40 30.80 -7.70
C LYS A 2 -8.81 29.86 -8.78
N THR A 3 -7.82 30.36 -9.51
CA THR A 3 -6.99 29.50 -10.32
C THR A 3 -6.32 28.52 -9.37
N ASN A 4 -6.79 27.28 -9.34
CA ASN A 4 -6.07 26.19 -8.70
C ASN A 4 -4.73 26.09 -9.43
N GLN A 5 -3.69 26.64 -8.82
CA GLN A 5 -2.34 26.48 -9.33
C GLN A 5 -1.95 25.05 -8.99
N GLU A 6 -1.89 24.23 -10.03
CA GLU A 6 -1.50 22.84 -9.88
C GLU A 6 -0.07 22.72 -9.32
N UNK A 7 0.15 22.01 -8.33
CA UNK A 7 1.17 21.92 -7.85
C UNK A 7 2.07 21.47 -8.67
N ASP A 8 3.09 21.90 -8.74
CA ASP A 8 4.19 21.46 -9.57
C ASP A 8 4.88 20.25 -8.90
N ILE A 9 4.69 19.09 -9.46
CA ILE A 9 5.28 17.86 -8.95
C ILE A 9 6.64 17.53 -9.56
N ARG A 10 7.18 18.39 -10.42
CA ARG A 10 8.53 18.16 -11.01
C ARG A 10 9.65 18.03 -9.98
N PRO A 11 9.61 18.74 -8.84
CA PRO A 11 10.64 18.48 -7.83
C PRO A 11 10.50 17.12 -7.14
N VAL A 12 9.31 16.50 -7.20
CA VAL A 12 9.01 15.25 -6.48
C VAL A 12 9.12 14.03 -7.39
N VAL A 13 8.64 14.14 -8.63
CA VAL A 13 8.49 12.99 -9.55
C VAL A 13 9.43 13.15 -10.75
N ASN A 14 10.06 12.05 -11.15
CA ASN A 14 10.88 11.97 -12.37
C ASN A 14 9.98 11.95 -13.61
N LEU A 15 9.37 13.11 -13.94
CA LEU A 15 8.42 13.21 -15.06
C LEU A 15 9.07 12.96 -16.43
N ASN A 16 10.39 13.15 -16.57
CA ASN A 16 11.11 12.79 -17.79
C ASN A 16 11.12 11.27 -18.00
N LYS A 17 11.23 10.52 -16.92
CA LYS A 17 11.19 9.05 -16.95
C LYS A 17 9.76 8.52 -17.02
N TYR A 18 8.85 9.19 -16.33
CA TYR A 18 7.46 8.78 -16.18
C TYR A 18 6.51 9.93 -16.55
N PRO A 19 6.19 10.08 -17.85
CA PRO A 19 5.34 11.18 -18.28
C PRO A 19 3.86 10.89 -17.97
N LEU A 20 3.44 11.24 -16.76
CA LEU A 20 2.14 10.86 -16.18
C LEU A 20 0.92 11.34 -16.99
N SER A 21 1.10 12.35 -17.85
CA SER A 21 0.02 12.86 -18.73
C SER A 21 0.07 12.25 -20.13
N ASP A 22 1.09 11.43 -20.43
CA ASP A 22 1.22 10.85 -21.77
C ASP A 22 0.31 9.62 -21.90
N ARG A 23 -0.56 9.67 -22.91
CA ARG A 23 -1.58 8.62 -23.13
C ARG A 23 -0.94 7.25 -23.39
N SER A 24 0.16 7.20 -24.13
CA SER A 24 0.83 5.94 -24.45
C SER A 24 1.43 5.31 -23.19
N PHE A 25 2.06 6.14 -22.34
CA PHE A 25 2.60 5.67 -21.06
C PHE A 25 1.49 5.17 -20.12
N ILE A 26 0.40 5.92 -20.00
CA ILE A 26 -0.75 5.54 -19.18
C ILE A 26 -1.30 4.18 -19.66
N ASN A 27 -1.51 4.02 -20.97
CA ASN A 27 -2.02 2.77 -21.55
C ASN A 27 -1.07 1.59 -21.27
N SER A 28 0.24 1.82 -21.37
CA SER A 28 1.23 0.79 -21.05
C SER A 28 1.12 0.35 -19.58
N CYS A 29 1.00 1.31 -18.66
CA CYS A 29 0.79 0.99 -17.22
C CYS A 29 -0.52 0.24 -16.99
N ARG A 30 -1.59 0.66 -17.68
CA ARG A 30 -2.90 0.00 -17.57
C ARG A 30 -2.83 -1.46 -18.08
N MET A 31 -2.15 -1.68 -19.18
CA MET A 31 -1.92 -3.04 -19.68
C MET A 31 -1.13 -3.87 -18.68
N ASN A 32 -0.10 -3.27 -18.07
CA ASN A 32 0.73 -3.97 -17.09
C ASN A 32 -0.06 -4.37 -15.84
N ILE A 33 -0.87 -3.46 -15.29
CA ILE A 33 -1.63 -3.80 -14.07
C ILE A 33 -2.70 -4.85 -14.38
N ASN A 34 -3.32 -4.78 -15.57
CA ASN A 34 -4.32 -5.77 -15.96
C ASN A 34 -3.69 -7.14 -16.23
N ARG A 35 -2.46 -7.16 -16.75
CA ARG A 35 -1.75 -8.40 -17.09
C ARG A 35 -1.05 -9.01 -15.88
N ASN A 36 -0.41 -8.18 -15.05
CA ASN A 36 0.51 -8.63 -14.00
C ASN A 36 -0.02 -8.40 -12.58
N GLY A 37 -1.14 -7.68 -12.43
CA GLY A 37 -1.67 -7.31 -11.12
C GLY A 37 -0.94 -6.16 -10.44
N SER A 38 0.10 -5.63 -11.09
CA SER A 38 0.93 -4.56 -10.53
C SER A 38 1.54 -3.70 -11.62
N VAL A 39 1.87 -2.46 -11.23
CA VAL A 39 2.77 -1.57 -11.96
C VAL A 39 3.86 -1.17 -10.99
N VAL A 40 5.12 -1.37 -11.36
CA VAL A 40 6.28 -1.03 -10.55
C VAL A 40 7.11 0.00 -11.31
N LEU A 41 7.28 1.19 -10.73
CA LEU A 41 8.00 2.30 -11.35
C LEU A 41 9.21 2.67 -10.47
N PRO A 42 10.38 2.06 -10.73
CA PRO A 42 11.60 2.35 -9.95
C PRO A 42 12.08 3.79 -10.20
N ASP A 43 12.63 4.43 -9.19
CA ASP A 43 13.08 5.83 -9.24
C ASP A 43 11.95 6.76 -9.67
N PHE A 44 10.74 6.47 -9.22
CA PHE A 44 9.59 7.34 -9.49
C PHE A 44 9.79 8.70 -8.83
N LEU A 45 10.25 8.70 -7.58
CA LEU A 45 10.61 9.93 -6.89
C LEU A 45 12.00 10.39 -7.32
N THR A 46 12.21 11.71 -7.34
CA THR A 46 13.55 12.28 -7.51
C THR A 46 14.43 11.92 -6.31
N GLU A 47 15.73 11.92 -6.50
CA GLU A 47 16.68 11.66 -5.40
C GLU A 47 16.49 12.66 -4.26
N SER A 48 16.25 13.93 -4.59
CA SER A 48 16.01 14.97 -3.59
C SER A 48 14.75 14.66 -2.78
N ALA A 49 13.66 14.27 -3.46
CA ALA A 49 12.41 13.95 -2.75
C ALA A 49 12.58 12.73 -1.86
N VAL A 50 13.30 11.70 -2.32
CA VAL A 50 13.59 10.52 -1.49
C VAL A 50 14.33 10.93 -0.21
N LYS A 51 15.41 11.74 -0.36
CA LYS A 51 16.19 12.18 0.78
C LYS A 51 15.33 12.98 1.77
N ASP A 52 14.56 13.93 1.27
CA ASP A 52 13.72 14.78 2.12
C ASP A 52 12.66 13.94 2.85
N LEU A 53 12.07 12.95 2.17
CA LEU A 53 11.06 12.07 2.76
C LEU A 53 11.66 11.12 3.78
N ILE A 54 12.89 10.63 3.56
CA ILE A 54 13.58 9.82 4.58
C ILE A 54 13.78 10.67 5.85
N ASP A 55 14.34 11.87 5.69
CA ASP A 55 14.60 12.77 6.83
C ASP A 55 13.30 13.10 7.58
N GLU A 56 12.24 13.44 6.85
CA GLU A 56 10.91 13.73 7.42
C GLU A 56 10.34 12.52 8.15
N SER A 57 10.37 11.35 7.50
CA SER A 57 9.75 10.13 8.05
C SER A 57 10.50 9.61 9.27
N VAL A 58 11.83 9.64 9.25
CA VAL A 58 12.64 9.21 10.39
C VAL A 58 12.37 10.12 11.59
N LYS A 59 12.31 11.44 11.36
CA LYS A 59 12.02 12.41 12.42
C LYS A 59 10.63 12.17 13.03
N ASN A 60 9.64 11.81 12.21
CA ASN A 60 8.26 11.64 12.66
C ASN A 60 7.96 10.26 13.23
N GLN A 61 8.91 9.32 13.16
CA GLN A 61 8.69 7.95 13.61
C GLN A 61 8.30 7.86 15.08
N GLU A 62 8.79 8.81 15.92
CA GLU A 62 8.46 8.83 17.35
C GLU A 62 6.96 8.99 17.63
N HIS A 63 6.21 9.51 16.65
CA HIS A 63 4.76 9.70 16.77
C HIS A 63 3.95 8.52 16.25
N ALA A 64 4.62 7.48 15.72
CA ALA A 64 3.93 6.35 15.12
C ALA A 64 3.20 5.52 16.19
N TYR A 65 1.98 5.12 15.86
CA TYR A 65 1.23 4.15 16.65
C TYR A 65 1.61 2.75 16.16
N TYR A 66 2.11 1.91 17.06
CA TYR A 66 2.53 0.55 16.74
C TYR A 66 1.45 -0.43 17.13
N CYS A 67 1.06 -1.27 16.18
CA CYS A 67 0.10 -2.34 16.45
C CYS A 67 0.68 -3.69 15.99
N ARG A 68 0.26 -4.73 16.71
CA ARG A 68 0.53 -6.13 16.34
C ARG A 68 -0.81 -6.84 16.43
N GLN A 69 -1.15 -7.57 15.38
CA GLN A 69 -2.40 -8.32 15.36
C GLN A 69 -2.18 -9.70 14.74
N GLU A 70 -3.02 -10.62 15.15
CA GLU A 70 -3.16 -11.91 14.51
C GLU A 70 -4.47 -11.88 13.72
N HIS A 71 -4.44 -12.32 12.48
CA HIS A 71 -5.60 -12.25 11.60
C HIS A 71 -5.58 -13.42 10.61
N SER A 72 -6.72 -13.72 10.05
CA SER A 72 -6.77 -14.69 8.96
C SER A 72 -6.23 -14.05 7.68
N VAL A 73 -5.80 -14.88 6.76
CA VAL A 73 -5.37 -14.45 5.42
C VAL A 73 -6.49 -13.65 4.72
N TYR A 74 -7.74 -13.99 5.01
CA TYR A 74 -8.93 -13.36 4.40
C TYR A 74 -9.37 -12.11 5.14
N ILE A 75 -8.74 -11.78 6.28
CA ILE A 75 -9.09 -10.64 7.14
C ILE A 75 -10.58 -10.68 7.50
N LEU A 76 -11.03 -11.85 7.92
CA LEU A 76 -12.40 -12.11 8.34
C LEU A 76 -12.42 -12.63 9.78
N PRO A 77 -13.51 -12.42 10.53
CA PRO A 77 -13.62 -13.00 11.85
C PRO A 77 -13.58 -14.53 11.79
N ASN A 78 -13.22 -15.17 12.89
CA ASN A 78 -13.21 -16.63 12.99
C ASN A 78 -14.60 -17.19 12.65
N ASP A 79 -14.61 -18.26 11.86
CA ASP A 79 -15.82 -18.99 11.51
C ASP A 79 -15.90 -20.23 12.43
N GLU A 80 -16.80 -20.21 13.37
CA GLU A 80 -16.91 -21.27 14.40
C GLU A 80 -17.40 -22.60 13.82
N ASP A 81 -17.96 -22.60 12.61
CA ASP A 81 -18.38 -23.82 11.94
C ASP A 81 -17.21 -24.56 11.27
N LEU A 82 -16.02 -23.96 11.26
CA LEU A 82 -14.82 -24.53 10.64
C LEU A 82 -13.74 -24.75 11.71
N PRO A 83 -12.87 -25.77 11.54
CA PRO A 83 -11.75 -25.97 12.48
C PRO A 83 -10.80 -24.76 12.51
N SER A 84 -10.10 -24.60 13.63
CA SER A 84 -9.15 -23.50 13.80
C SER A 84 -7.99 -23.55 12.80
N ASP A 85 -7.63 -24.74 12.34
CA ASP A 85 -6.56 -24.92 11.34
C ASP A 85 -7.05 -24.86 9.90
N HIS A 86 -8.34 -24.67 9.67
CA HIS A 86 -8.89 -24.42 8.35
C HIS A 86 -8.28 -23.14 7.77
N PRO A 87 -7.87 -23.09 6.49
CA PRO A 87 -7.24 -21.89 5.93
C PRO A 87 -8.03 -20.60 6.14
N ARG A 88 -9.35 -20.69 6.17
CA ARG A 88 -10.24 -19.55 6.43
C ARG A 88 -10.00 -18.93 7.81
N ASN A 89 -9.63 -19.77 8.81
CA ASN A 89 -9.49 -19.37 10.20
C ASN A 89 -8.03 -19.23 10.66
N ARG A 90 -7.09 -19.89 9.96
CA ARG A 90 -5.69 -19.93 10.41
C ARG A 90 -5.12 -18.52 10.52
N LEU A 91 -4.45 -18.23 11.64
CA LEU A 91 -3.96 -16.90 11.95
C LEU A 91 -2.52 -16.72 11.47
N VAL A 92 -2.24 -15.53 10.94
CA VAL A 92 -0.90 -15.03 10.63
C VAL A 92 -0.70 -13.72 11.38
N VAL A 93 0.54 -13.25 11.46
CA VAL A 93 0.89 -12.06 12.24
C VAL A 93 1.18 -10.90 11.31
N SER A 94 0.67 -9.71 11.67
CA SER A 94 1.08 -8.44 11.09
C SER A 94 1.42 -7.47 12.21
N SER A 95 2.51 -6.72 12.03
CA SER A 95 2.92 -5.71 13.00
C SER A 95 3.61 -4.57 12.28
N LYS A 96 3.26 -3.35 12.66
CA LYS A 96 3.82 -2.14 12.05
C LYS A 96 3.51 -0.92 12.91
N GLY A 97 4.28 0.14 12.67
CA GLY A 97 3.93 1.47 13.15
C GLY A 97 3.26 2.27 12.04
N CYS A 98 2.45 3.24 12.40
CA CYS A 98 1.76 4.08 11.41
C CYS A 98 1.66 5.51 11.92
N ILE A 99 2.02 6.49 11.07
CA ILE A 99 1.58 7.88 11.25
C ILE A 99 0.52 8.18 10.21
N THR A 100 -0.42 9.04 10.60
CA THR A 100 -1.62 9.33 9.83
C THR A 100 -1.49 10.67 9.11
N ASP A 101 -2.41 10.92 8.18
CA ASP A 101 -2.39 12.12 7.33
C ASP A 101 -2.20 13.41 8.14
N ASP A 102 -2.96 13.58 9.23
CA ASP A 102 -2.89 14.80 10.04
C ASP A 102 -1.54 15.00 10.73
N GLN A 103 -0.74 13.94 10.87
CA GLN A 103 0.61 13.99 11.46
C GLN A 103 1.70 14.28 10.41
N ILE A 104 1.35 14.25 9.13
CA ILE A 104 2.29 14.52 8.04
C ILE A 104 2.23 16.02 7.72
N PRO A 105 3.36 16.73 7.61
CA PRO A 105 3.34 18.17 7.32
C PRO A 105 2.57 18.49 6.04
N ASN A 106 1.85 19.61 6.05
CA ASN A 106 1.05 20.01 4.88
C ASN A 106 1.89 20.33 3.65
N ASP A 107 3.16 20.68 3.85
CA ASP A 107 4.10 20.98 2.76
C ASP A 107 4.97 19.76 2.38
N SER A 108 4.68 18.58 2.95
CA SER A 108 5.36 17.35 2.59
C SER A 108 5.19 17.03 1.10
N SER A 109 6.27 16.53 0.49
CA SER A 109 6.23 16.04 -0.90
C SER A 109 5.16 14.97 -1.10
N LEU A 110 4.85 14.16 -0.07
CA LEU A 110 3.78 13.17 -0.16
C LEU A 110 2.42 13.82 -0.36
N LYS A 111 2.13 14.89 0.41
CA LYS A 111 0.84 15.59 0.28
C LYS A 111 0.76 16.37 -1.03
N LEU A 112 1.85 16.94 -1.46
CA LEU A 112 1.91 17.63 -2.75
C LEU A 112 1.59 16.64 -3.88
N LEU A 113 2.23 15.46 -3.86
CA LEU A 113 1.97 14.41 -4.84
C LEU A 113 0.52 13.90 -4.76
N TYR A 114 0.06 13.57 -3.56
CA TYR A 114 -1.28 13.00 -3.33
C TYR A 114 -2.38 13.92 -3.86
N ARG A 115 -2.22 15.24 -3.66
CA ARG A 115 -3.22 16.25 -4.06
C ARG A 115 -3.10 16.68 -5.52
N SER A 116 -2.03 16.26 -6.22
CA SER A 116 -1.82 16.63 -7.62
C SER A 116 -2.88 16.01 -8.52
N ASP A 117 -3.56 16.82 -9.32
CA ASP A 117 -4.55 16.34 -10.27
C ASP A 117 -3.91 15.44 -11.34
N ILE A 118 -2.67 15.76 -11.77
CA ILE A 118 -1.95 14.92 -12.73
C ILE A 118 -1.73 13.52 -12.18
N PHE A 119 -1.27 13.43 -10.93
CA PHE A 119 -1.01 12.13 -10.28
C PHE A 119 -2.32 11.36 -10.07
N LYS A 120 -3.33 12.04 -9.56
CA LYS A 120 -4.64 11.43 -9.29
C LYS A 120 -5.26 10.88 -10.58
N GLN A 121 -5.21 11.66 -11.68
CA GLN A 121 -5.72 11.21 -12.97
C GLN A 121 -4.91 10.05 -13.54
N PHE A 122 -3.59 10.09 -13.37
CA PHE A 122 -2.74 8.97 -13.78
C PHE A 122 -3.16 7.68 -13.07
N VAL A 123 -3.27 7.72 -11.74
CA VAL A 123 -3.69 6.54 -10.96
C VAL A 123 -5.07 6.07 -11.42
N ALA A 124 -6.04 6.99 -11.51
CA ALA A 124 -7.42 6.66 -11.91
C ALA A 124 -7.44 5.95 -13.27
N ASN A 125 -6.73 6.50 -14.25
CA ASN A 125 -6.69 5.92 -15.60
C ASN A 125 -6.04 4.54 -15.60
N VAL A 126 -4.95 4.36 -14.84
CA VAL A 126 -4.24 3.08 -14.80
C VAL A 126 -5.12 2.00 -14.14
N VAL A 127 -5.78 2.32 -13.03
CA VAL A 127 -6.61 1.33 -12.31
C VAL A 127 -8.00 1.17 -12.91
N GLY A 128 -8.40 2.05 -13.84
CA GLY A 128 -9.68 1.96 -14.53
C GLY A 128 -10.83 2.61 -13.78
N GLU A 129 -10.54 3.60 -12.92
CA GLU A 129 -11.56 4.37 -12.21
C GLU A 129 -11.85 5.67 -12.94
N LYS A 130 -13.09 6.13 -12.84
CA LYS A 130 -13.49 7.41 -13.45
C LYS A 130 -12.88 8.58 -12.69
N ASN A 131 -13.01 8.54 -11.36
CA ASN A 131 -12.50 9.57 -10.46
C ASN A 131 -11.93 8.89 -9.21
N LEU A 132 -11.05 9.60 -8.52
CA LEU A 132 -10.52 9.17 -7.23
C LEU A 132 -10.71 10.29 -6.21
N TYR A 133 -11.03 9.90 -5.00
CA TYR A 133 -11.36 10.81 -3.91
C TYR A 133 -10.53 10.47 -2.68
N GLU A 134 -10.16 11.49 -1.92
CA GLU A 134 -9.53 11.29 -0.62
C GLU A 134 -10.55 10.78 0.41
N TYR A 135 -10.06 10.26 1.53
CA TYR A 135 -10.93 9.87 2.64
C TYR A 135 -11.56 11.11 3.27
N GLU A 136 -12.79 10.95 3.76
CA GLU A 136 -13.51 12.02 4.48
C GLU A 136 -12.90 12.26 5.86
N ASP A 137 -12.41 11.20 6.51
CA ASP A 137 -11.76 11.33 7.81
C ASP A 137 -10.34 11.90 7.64
N LYS A 138 -9.82 12.53 8.68
CA LYS A 138 -8.55 13.27 8.67
C LYS A 138 -7.31 12.37 8.74
N LEU A 139 -7.48 11.05 8.89
CA LEU A 139 -6.38 10.15 9.24
C LEU A 139 -5.93 9.29 8.07
N SER A 140 -6.85 8.94 7.14
CA SER A 140 -6.68 7.74 6.33
C SER A 140 -6.13 7.98 4.93
N SER A 141 -6.10 9.23 4.44
CA SER A 141 -5.73 9.49 3.03
C SER A 141 -4.26 9.21 2.74
N VAL A 142 -3.36 9.75 3.54
CA VAL A 142 -1.91 9.50 3.39
C VAL A 142 -1.39 8.95 4.71
N ASN A 143 -0.77 7.79 4.67
CA ASN A 143 -0.17 7.19 5.87
C ASN A 143 1.29 6.83 5.58
N ILE A 144 2.12 6.86 6.62
CA ILE A 144 3.47 6.30 6.54
C ILE A 144 3.53 5.12 7.48
N HIS A 145 3.92 3.97 6.94
CA HIS A 145 4.06 2.73 7.69
C HIS A 145 5.53 2.46 7.99
N TYR A 146 5.80 2.05 9.21
CA TYR A 146 7.14 1.73 9.73
C TYR A 146 7.18 0.26 10.09
N ALA A 147 8.16 -0.46 9.55
CA ALA A 147 8.44 -1.83 9.97
C ALA A 147 9.89 -1.88 10.43
N SER A 148 10.07 -2.01 11.75
CA SER A 148 11.38 -2.16 12.38
C SER A 148 11.73 -3.65 12.49
N GLU A 149 12.93 -3.97 13.02
CA GLU A 149 13.40 -5.34 13.09
C GLU A 149 12.31 -6.30 13.64
N GLY A 150 12.05 -7.37 12.90
CA GLY A 150 11.06 -8.40 13.27
C GLY A 150 9.63 -8.08 12.88
N GLN A 151 9.33 -6.84 12.47
CA GLN A 151 7.97 -6.49 12.06
C GLN A 151 7.70 -6.92 10.63
N GLU A 152 6.43 -7.25 10.34
CA GLU A 152 6.05 -7.91 9.10
C GLU A 152 4.57 -7.65 8.79
N LEU A 153 4.17 -7.93 7.57
CA LEU A 153 2.76 -8.10 7.22
C LEU A 153 2.57 -9.55 6.77
N GLY A 154 1.78 -10.32 7.53
CA GLY A 154 1.49 -11.71 7.20
C GLY A 154 0.69 -11.84 5.91
N TRP A 155 0.67 -13.03 5.34
CA TRP A 155 -0.09 -13.31 4.12
C TRP A 155 -1.52 -12.82 4.26
N HIS A 156 -1.99 -12.07 3.26
CA HIS A 156 -3.37 -11.58 3.26
C HIS A 156 -3.83 -11.19 1.85
N PHE A 157 -5.14 -11.05 1.71
CA PHE A 157 -5.78 -10.39 0.59
C PHE A 157 -6.26 -9.01 1.08
N ASP A 158 -6.23 -8.02 0.20
CA ASP A 158 -6.76 -6.69 0.52
C ASP A 158 -8.29 -6.67 0.41
N ASN A 159 -8.90 -5.76 1.16
CA ASN A 159 -10.33 -5.45 0.98
C ASN A 159 -10.55 -4.49 -0.20
N SER A 160 -9.62 -3.57 -0.43
CA SER A 160 -9.72 -2.60 -1.53
C SER A 160 -9.28 -3.21 -2.85
N SER A 161 -9.77 -2.64 -3.96
CA SER A 161 -9.49 -3.14 -5.30
C SER A 161 -8.07 -2.84 -5.78
N PHE A 162 -7.43 -1.82 -5.22
CA PHE A 162 -6.03 -1.47 -5.55
C PHE A 162 -5.39 -0.74 -4.38
N ALA A 163 -4.07 -0.77 -4.36
CA ALA A 163 -3.25 -0.01 -3.41
C ALA A 163 -2.22 0.80 -4.18
N VAL A 164 -1.88 1.98 -3.64
CA VAL A 164 -0.83 2.86 -4.18
C VAL A 164 0.20 3.06 -3.08
N THR A 165 1.42 2.63 -3.31
CA THR A 165 2.48 2.72 -2.30
C THR A 165 3.76 3.31 -2.88
N LEU A 166 4.50 4.02 -2.01
CA LEU A 166 5.84 4.55 -2.33
C LEU A 166 6.80 4.05 -1.26
N LEU A 167 7.83 3.31 -1.68
CA LEU A 167 8.87 2.90 -0.74
C LEU A 167 9.80 4.08 -0.48
N ILE A 168 9.81 4.57 0.76
CA ILE A 168 10.65 5.71 1.16
C ILE A 168 12.04 5.20 1.55
N GLN A 169 12.11 4.20 2.43
CA GLN A 169 13.38 3.64 2.90
C GLN A 169 13.32 2.12 2.90
N GLN A 170 14.25 1.50 2.20
CA GLN A 170 14.37 0.05 2.25
C GLN A 170 15.19 -0.38 3.48
N PRO A 171 14.89 -1.54 4.07
CA PRO A 171 15.65 -2.05 5.21
C PRO A 171 17.01 -2.58 4.77
N GLU A 172 17.82 -3.03 5.72
CA GLU A 172 19.09 -3.68 5.42
C GLU A 172 18.87 -5.04 4.75
N SER A 173 17.88 -5.79 5.26
CA SER A 173 17.53 -7.12 4.76
C SER A 173 16.08 -7.42 5.16
N GLY A 174 15.50 -8.45 4.58
CA GLY A 174 14.09 -8.76 4.82
C GLY A 174 13.16 -7.66 4.29
N GLY A 175 11.94 -7.61 4.79
CA GLY A 175 10.96 -6.63 4.35
C GLY A 175 10.60 -6.77 2.88
N GLU A 176 10.69 -7.99 2.35
CA GLU A 176 10.42 -8.27 0.93
C GLU A 176 8.92 -8.38 0.69
N PHE A 177 8.47 -7.78 -0.41
CA PHE A 177 7.08 -7.91 -0.86
C PHE A 177 6.97 -9.18 -1.71
N GLN A 178 6.21 -10.15 -1.22
CA GLN A 178 6.01 -11.44 -1.87
C GLN A 178 4.54 -11.64 -2.18
N TYR A 179 4.21 -12.27 -3.32
CA TYR A 179 2.83 -12.36 -3.76
C TYR A 179 2.61 -13.54 -4.72
N ILE A 180 1.33 -13.92 -4.84
CA ILE A 180 0.85 -14.80 -5.91
C ILE A 180 -0.35 -14.10 -6.55
N ARG A 181 -0.24 -13.83 -7.85
CA ARG A 181 -1.27 -13.13 -8.61
C ARG A 181 -2.50 -14.01 -8.82
N ASP A 182 -3.68 -13.38 -8.74
CA ASP A 182 -4.97 -14.00 -9.06
C ASP A 182 -5.16 -15.32 -8.30
N PHE A 183 -4.85 -15.31 -7.00
CA PHE A 183 -4.84 -16.51 -6.18
C PHE A 183 -6.24 -16.88 -5.66
N ARG A 184 -7.18 -15.95 -5.71
CA ARG A 184 -8.61 -16.20 -5.49
C ARG A 184 -9.41 -15.42 -6.52
N ASP A 185 -10.72 -15.68 -6.58
CA ASP A 185 -11.64 -14.93 -7.46
C ASP A 185 -12.91 -14.61 -6.67
N THR A 186 -12.95 -13.41 -6.08
CA THR A 186 -14.07 -12.98 -5.25
C THR A 186 -15.37 -12.85 -6.04
N ASP A 187 -15.30 -12.55 -7.35
CA ASP A 187 -16.49 -12.41 -8.18
C ASP A 187 -17.18 -13.76 -8.41
N LYS A 188 -16.41 -14.86 -8.35
CA LYS A 188 -16.92 -16.23 -8.47
C LYS A 188 -17.08 -16.92 -7.11
N GLU A 189 -16.86 -16.19 -6.02
CA GLU A 189 -16.88 -16.72 -4.66
C GLU A 189 -15.88 -17.86 -4.45
N ASP A 190 -14.82 -17.89 -5.27
CA ASP A 190 -13.74 -18.90 -5.15
C ASP A 190 -12.66 -18.36 -4.25
N MET A 191 -12.64 -18.81 -2.99
CA MET A 191 -11.68 -18.36 -1.97
C MET A 191 -10.36 -19.10 -2.01
N ASN A 192 -10.27 -20.20 -2.79
CA ASN A 192 -9.06 -20.99 -2.97
C ASN A 192 -8.45 -21.47 -1.62
N TYR A 193 -9.27 -22.07 -0.77
CA TYR A 193 -8.80 -22.56 0.53
C TYR A 193 -7.67 -23.56 0.39
N GLU A 194 -7.73 -24.45 -0.60
CA GLU A 194 -6.68 -25.45 -0.84
C GLU A 194 -5.35 -24.79 -1.16
N GLY A 195 -5.35 -23.77 -2.04
CA GLY A 195 -4.13 -23.04 -2.40
C GLY A 195 -3.54 -22.31 -1.20
N VAL A 196 -4.39 -21.67 -0.41
CA VAL A 196 -3.94 -20.94 0.80
C VAL A 196 -3.34 -21.95 1.79
N ASP A 197 -3.94 -23.12 2.00
CA ASP A 197 -3.39 -24.16 2.86
C ASP A 197 -1.98 -24.56 2.42
N LYS A 198 -1.80 -24.80 1.12
CA LYS A 198 -0.49 -25.16 0.56
C LYS A 198 0.53 -24.05 0.74
N LEU A 199 0.11 -22.79 0.52
CA LEU A 199 0.99 -21.64 0.71
C LEU A 199 1.45 -21.53 2.17
N LEU A 200 0.54 -21.64 3.12
CA LEU A 200 0.85 -21.52 4.55
C LEU A 200 1.72 -22.69 5.04
N LYS A 201 1.71 -23.80 4.32
CA LYS A 201 2.58 -24.96 4.57
C LYS A 201 3.90 -24.90 3.77
N ASN A 202 4.16 -23.81 3.06
CA ASN A 202 5.36 -23.62 2.21
C ASN A 202 5.49 -24.68 1.11
N GLN A 203 4.37 -25.07 0.51
CA GLN A 203 4.31 -26.11 -0.51
C GLN A 203 4.17 -25.58 -1.93
N ILE A 204 4.05 -24.26 -2.10
CA ILE A 204 3.96 -23.64 -3.43
C ILE A 204 4.86 -22.40 -3.48
N SER A 205 5.25 -22.03 -4.68
CA SER A 205 6.14 -20.90 -4.91
C SER A 205 5.36 -19.59 -5.03
N TYR A 206 6.06 -18.49 -4.86
CA TYR A 206 5.53 -17.12 -4.97
C TYR A 206 6.57 -16.24 -5.63
N ASP A 207 6.13 -15.10 -6.10
CA ASP A 207 7.01 -14.08 -6.68
C ASP A 207 7.42 -13.05 -5.64
N THR A 208 8.56 -12.39 -5.87
CA THR A 208 9.03 -11.29 -5.03
C THR A 208 9.17 -10.05 -5.90
N LEU A 209 8.59 -8.92 -5.44
CA LEU A 209 8.81 -7.62 -6.07
C LEU A 209 10.03 -6.96 -5.43
N ASN A 210 11.03 -6.71 -6.26
CA ASN A 210 12.21 -5.97 -5.83
C ASN A 210 11.93 -4.46 -5.96
N MET A 211 12.13 -3.72 -4.87
CA MET A 211 11.85 -2.30 -4.82
C MET A 211 12.98 -1.57 -4.11
N ASN A 212 13.48 -0.52 -4.75
CA ASN A 212 14.42 0.42 -4.14
C ASN A 212 13.65 1.62 -3.60
N SER A 213 14.30 2.40 -2.72
CA SER A 213 13.73 3.67 -2.24
C SER A 213 13.33 4.54 -3.43
N GLY A 214 12.17 5.16 -3.38
CA GLY A 214 11.63 5.98 -4.45
C GLY A 214 10.78 5.23 -5.46
N THR A 215 10.55 3.93 -5.28
CA THR A 215 9.71 3.12 -6.19
C THR A 215 8.23 3.34 -5.86
N LEU A 216 7.44 3.65 -6.92
CA LEU A 216 5.97 3.65 -6.84
C LEU A 216 5.47 2.27 -7.26
N VAL A 217 4.52 1.73 -6.50
CA VAL A 217 3.83 0.48 -6.85
C VAL A 217 2.33 0.72 -6.83
N LEU A 218 1.65 0.31 -7.91
CA LEU A 218 0.20 0.15 -7.95
C LEU A 218 -0.06 -1.34 -7.95
N PHE A 219 -0.90 -1.83 -7.03
CA PHE A 219 -1.06 -3.27 -6.82
C PHE A 219 -2.54 -3.63 -6.62
N ARG A 220 -2.99 -4.68 -7.30
CA ARG A 220 -4.35 -5.23 -7.16
C ARG A 220 -4.33 -6.37 -6.15
N GLY A 221 -4.45 -6.02 -4.86
CA GLY A 221 -4.33 -6.98 -3.76
C GLY A 221 -5.60 -7.77 -3.42
N LYS A 222 -6.76 -7.42 -4.00
CA LYS A 222 -8.03 -8.07 -3.62
C LYS A 222 -8.03 -9.57 -3.93
N ASN A 223 -7.52 -9.96 -5.09
CA ASN A 223 -7.46 -11.36 -5.50
C ASN A 223 -6.03 -11.92 -5.53
N SER A 224 -5.03 -11.12 -5.24
CA SER A 224 -3.62 -11.52 -5.24
C SER A 224 -3.10 -11.54 -3.81
N ILE A 225 -2.87 -12.75 -3.30
CA ILE A 225 -2.36 -12.91 -1.94
C ILE A 225 -0.95 -12.34 -1.84
N HIS A 226 -0.65 -11.64 -0.75
CA HIS A 226 0.67 -11.01 -0.61
C HIS A 226 1.06 -10.86 0.86
N ARG A 227 2.36 -10.63 1.06
CA ARG A 227 2.91 -10.37 2.40
C ARG A 227 4.14 -9.48 2.28
N VAL A 228 4.57 -8.97 3.44
CA VAL A 228 5.91 -8.37 3.60
C VAL A 228 6.63 -9.20 4.65
N THR A 229 7.80 -9.76 4.29
CA THR A 229 8.56 -10.61 5.21
C THR A 229 9.10 -9.81 6.38
N PRO A 230 9.46 -10.46 7.51
CA PRO A 230 10.05 -9.71 8.64
C PRO A 230 11.26 -8.89 8.21
N VAL A 231 11.33 -7.67 8.72
CA VAL A 231 12.50 -6.79 8.53
C VAL A 231 13.66 -7.34 9.37
N GLU A 232 14.85 -7.31 8.81
CA GLU A 232 16.07 -7.74 9.47
C GLU A 232 17.05 -6.57 9.55
N GLY A 233 17.68 -6.39 10.71
CA GLY A 233 18.65 -5.33 10.96
C GLY A 233 18.01 -4.08 11.52
N GLU A 234 18.85 -3.08 11.79
CA GLU A 234 18.43 -1.87 12.53
C GLU A 234 17.71 -0.82 11.67
N LYS A 235 17.82 -0.92 10.34
CA LYS A 235 17.27 0.10 9.44
C LYS A 235 15.79 -0.18 9.19
N THR A 236 14.94 0.73 9.66
CA THR A 236 13.47 0.61 9.52
C THR A 236 13.06 0.68 8.05
N ARG A 237 12.17 -0.22 7.64
CA ARG A 237 11.49 -0.12 6.34
C ARG A 237 10.37 0.93 6.47
N ILE A 238 10.37 1.91 5.58
CA ILE A 238 9.40 3.02 5.62
C ILE A 238 8.67 3.08 4.28
N LEU A 239 7.35 2.99 4.34
CA LEU A 239 6.49 2.94 3.16
C LEU A 239 5.37 3.96 3.30
N ALA A 240 5.16 4.80 2.28
CA ALA A 240 3.96 5.64 2.22
C ALA A 240 2.83 4.89 1.51
N VAL A 241 1.63 5.03 2.04
CA VAL A 241 0.39 4.55 1.41
C VAL A 241 -0.44 5.77 1.02
N LEU A 242 -0.78 5.87 -0.26
CA LEU A 242 -1.58 6.96 -0.81
C LEU A 242 -2.96 6.39 -1.14
N ALA A 243 -3.89 6.50 -0.20
CA ALA A 243 -5.16 5.80 -0.27
C ALA A 243 -6.24 6.67 -0.93
N TYR A 244 -6.87 6.14 -1.95
CA TYR A 244 -7.96 6.81 -2.67
C TYR A 244 -9.19 5.93 -2.69
N ASN A 245 -10.35 6.57 -2.72
CA ASN A 245 -11.65 5.93 -2.91
C ASN A 245 -12.19 6.23 -4.32
N SER A 246 -12.99 5.31 -4.85
CA SER A 246 -13.71 5.54 -6.12
C SER A 246 -14.99 6.35 -5.93
N GLU A 247 -15.44 6.54 -4.67
CA GLU A 247 -16.62 7.33 -4.31
C GLU A 247 -16.25 8.39 -3.29
N PRO A 248 -16.91 9.56 -3.32
CA PRO A 248 -16.64 10.60 -2.33
C PRO A 248 -17.26 10.30 -0.96
N ASN A 249 -16.83 11.04 0.04
CA ASN A 249 -17.42 11.05 1.39
C ASN A 249 -17.33 9.68 2.10
N ILE A 250 -16.25 8.95 1.85
CA ILE A 250 -15.98 7.66 2.51
C ILE A 250 -14.98 7.89 3.63
N SER A 251 -15.31 7.43 4.83
CA SER A 251 -14.36 7.35 5.96
C SER A 251 -13.93 5.91 6.16
N LEU A 252 -12.70 5.70 6.59
CA LEU A 252 -12.26 4.37 7.02
C LEU A 252 -13.07 3.98 8.27
N SER A 253 -13.42 2.71 8.40
CA SER A 253 -14.25 2.26 9.52
C SER A 253 -13.60 2.59 10.87
N GLU A 254 -14.43 2.85 11.89
CA GLU A 254 -13.94 3.12 13.23
C GLU A 254 -13.07 1.97 13.74
N THR A 255 -13.49 0.72 13.49
CA THR A 255 -12.71 -0.45 13.88
C THR A 255 -11.31 -0.42 13.28
N SER A 256 -11.21 -0.14 11.97
CA SER A 256 -9.91 -0.06 11.30
C SER A 256 -9.06 1.09 11.85
N ARG A 257 -9.66 2.27 12.07
CA ARG A 257 -8.91 3.42 12.61
C ARG A 257 -8.39 3.10 14.01
N MET A 258 -9.21 2.51 14.88
CA MET A 258 -8.74 2.09 16.21
C MET A 258 -7.62 1.05 16.13
N THR A 259 -7.76 0.07 15.22
CA THR A 259 -6.76 -0.98 15.08
C THR A 259 -5.40 -0.43 14.61
N PHE A 260 -5.42 0.42 13.58
CA PHE A 260 -4.17 0.83 12.91
C PHE A 260 -3.61 2.16 13.41
N TYR A 261 -4.47 3.03 13.96
CA TYR A 261 -4.05 4.36 14.41
C TYR A 261 -4.23 4.57 15.92
N GLY A 262 -5.02 3.73 16.59
CA GLY A 262 -5.27 3.86 18.01
C GLY A 262 -6.20 5.02 18.38
N ARG A 263 -6.83 5.66 17.38
CA ARG A 263 -7.70 6.83 17.61
C ARG A 263 -8.67 7.01 16.43
N LEU A 264 -9.67 7.87 16.62
CA LEU A 264 -10.72 8.11 15.61
C LEU A 264 -10.64 9.50 14.97
N ASP A 265 -9.96 10.46 15.61
CA ASP A 265 -9.82 11.86 15.16
C ASP A 265 -8.53 12.47 15.72
#